data_cdee246164fc771639c39b77325ea0f5
#
_entry.id   cdee246164fc771639c39b77325ea0f5
#
_cell.length_a   1.000
_cell.length_b   1.000
_cell.length_c   1.000
_cell.angle_alpha   90.00
_cell.angle_beta   90.00
_cell.angle_gamma   90.00
#
_symmetry.space_group_name_H-M   'P 1'
#
loop_
_entity.id
_entity.type
_entity.pdbx_description
1 polymer ?
#
loop_
_entity_poly.entity_id
_entity_poly.type
_entity_poly.pdbx_seq_one_letter_code
_entity_poly.pdbx_strand_id
1 'polypeptide(L)'
;MRKVTAVALSFAMMGALLTGCGSSKAEEKVTVKVGALKGATTLGLLPLEDKAANGEAGENYEFSMMTAADELLPMMIKGELDIALLPSNVASILYQKTNGGVTVIDINTLGVLYMVSGDSSITGVEDLAGKTIYLTGKGTTPDYVLHYILSGNGMDADSDCTLEYKSEATEVAALLAENPDAIGLLPQPFVTAACAQNDA
;
A
#
# COMPACT_ATOMS: atom_id res chain seq x y z
N MET A 1 3.68 -55.05 56.27
CA MET A 1 3.21 -53.65 56.14
C MET A 1 4.25 -52.70 55.51
N ARG A 2 5.55 -52.77 55.84
CA ARG A 2 6.55 -51.82 55.27
C ARG A 2 6.81 -51.94 53.75
N LYS A 3 6.56 -53.10 53.11
CA LYS A 3 6.79 -53.30 51.66
C LYS A 3 5.61 -52.78 50.78
N VAL A 4 4.41 -52.74 51.30
CA VAL A 4 3.23 -52.26 50.60
C VAL A 4 3.19 -50.73 50.56
N THR A 5 3.68 -50.08 51.62
CA THR A 5 3.82 -48.60 51.64
C THR A 5 4.87 -48.07 50.70
N ALA A 6 5.97 -48.80 50.45
CA ALA A 6 6.99 -48.40 49.51
C ALA A 6 6.55 -48.47 48.04
N VAL A 7 5.73 -49.46 47.69
CA VAL A 7 5.17 -49.61 46.33
C VAL A 7 4.08 -48.54 46.05
N ALA A 8 3.27 -48.20 47.03
CA ALA A 8 2.24 -47.13 46.91
C ALA A 8 2.89 -45.75 46.74
N LEU A 9 4.03 -45.45 47.39
CA LEU A 9 4.74 -44.20 47.25
C LEU A 9 5.41 -44.06 45.84
N SER A 10 5.90 -45.20 45.30
CA SER A 10 6.53 -45.19 43.94
C SER A 10 5.48 -44.96 42.85
N PHE A 11 4.28 -45.44 42.98
CA PHE A 11 3.16 -45.18 42.03
C PHE A 11 2.65 -43.74 42.13
N ALA A 12 2.62 -43.14 43.31
CA ALA A 12 2.24 -41.75 43.51
C ALA A 12 3.27 -40.75 42.89
N MET A 13 4.56 -41.05 42.92
CA MET A 13 5.61 -40.26 42.30
C MET A 13 5.64 -40.36 40.74
N MET A 14 5.24 -41.54 40.21
CA MET A 14 5.16 -41.71 38.76
C MET A 14 3.94 -41.04 38.14
N GLY A 15 2.87 -40.83 38.88
CA GLY A 15 1.69 -40.09 38.47
C GLY A 15 1.88 -38.56 38.43
N ALA A 16 2.80 -38.02 39.24
CA ALA A 16 3.08 -36.58 39.29
C ALA A 16 3.98 -36.08 38.13
N LEU A 17 4.66 -36.98 37.41
CA LEU A 17 5.52 -36.63 36.28
C LEU A 17 4.77 -36.56 34.93
N LEU A 18 3.51 -36.98 34.86
CA LEU A 18 2.67 -36.98 33.66
C LEU A 18 1.75 -35.76 33.52
N THR A 19 1.70 -34.86 34.51
CA THR A 19 0.87 -33.65 34.46
C THR A 19 1.66 -32.39 34.03
N GLY A 20 2.92 -32.54 33.57
CA GLY A 20 3.83 -31.47 33.30
C GLY A 20 4.02 -31.08 31.82
N CYS A 21 3.12 -31.48 30.90
CA CYS A 21 3.21 -31.02 29.51
C CYS A 21 1.82 -30.76 28.94
N GLY A 22 1.38 -29.52 28.99
CA GLY A 22 0.11 -29.17 28.35
C GLY A 22 -0.43 -27.79 28.70
N SER A 23 0.44 -26.85 29.04
CA SER A 23 0.10 -25.43 28.97
C SER A 23 0.85 -24.87 27.76
N SER A 24 0.35 -25.10 26.56
CA SER A 24 0.62 -24.13 25.48
C SER A 24 -0.06 -22.83 25.98
N LYS A 25 0.73 -21.92 26.55
CA LYS A 25 0.31 -20.53 26.63
C LYS A 25 -0.10 -20.19 25.20
N ALA A 26 -1.37 -19.92 24.96
CA ALA A 26 -1.79 -19.28 23.73
C ALA A 26 -0.89 -18.05 23.63
N GLU A 27 -0.05 -17.99 22.62
CA GLU A 27 0.77 -16.82 22.34
C GLU A 27 -0.20 -15.65 22.21
N GLU A 28 -0.03 -14.64 23.04
CA GLU A 28 -0.89 -13.46 23.04
C GLU A 28 -0.61 -12.74 21.70
N LYS A 29 -1.62 -12.74 20.81
CA LYS A 29 -1.48 -12.11 19.50
C LYS A 29 -1.21 -10.63 19.65
N VAL A 30 -0.19 -10.15 18.96
CA VAL A 30 0.13 -8.73 18.88
C VAL A 30 -0.86 -8.06 17.92
N THR A 31 -1.24 -6.82 18.19
CA THR A 31 -2.00 -6.02 17.22
C THR A 31 -1.03 -5.20 16.37
N VAL A 32 -1.02 -5.46 15.07
CA VAL A 32 -0.20 -4.79 14.07
C VAL A 32 -1.05 -3.76 13.33
N LYS A 33 -0.65 -2.50 13.38
CA LYS A 33 -1.35 -1.37 12.73
C LYS A 33 -0.73 -1.11 11.37
N VAL A 34 -1.54 -1.26 10.32
CA VAL A 34 -1.11 -1.15 8.92
C VAL A 34 -1.80 0.04 8.26
N GLY A 35 -1.00 0.97 7.75
CA GLY A 35 -1.49 2.09 6.93
C GLY A 35 -1.28 1.82 5.44
N ALA A 36 -2.26 2.13 4.61
CA ALA A 36 -2.17 1.95 3.18
C ALA A 36 -2.86 3.08 2.40
N LEU A 37 -2.53 3.20 1.11
CA LEU A 37 -3.16 4.15 0.21
C LEU A 37 -4.24 3.46 -0.61
N LYS A 38 -5.37 4.15 -0.83
CA LYS A 38 -6.40 3.68 -1.76
C LYS A 38 -5.80 3.52 -3.16
N GLY A 39 -5.89 2.33 -3.73
CA GLY A 39 -5.40 2.05 -5.07
C GLY A 39 -4.54 0.78 -5.18
N ALA A 40 -3.66 0.75 -6.17
CA ALA A 40 -2.86 -0.43 -6.51
C ALA A 40 -1.98 -0.95 -5.36
N THR A 41 -1.46 -0.06 -4.53
CA THR A 41 -0.61 -0.43 -3.37
C THR A 41 -1.33 -1.34 -2.38
N THR A 42 -2.65 -1.20 -2.26
CA THR A 42 -3.46 -1.97 -1.32
C THR A 42 -3.93 -3.30 -1.87
N LEU A 43 -3.97 -3.48 -3.19
CA LEU A 43 -4.41 -4.74 -3.78
C LEU A 43 -3.62 -5.94 -3.25
N GLY A 44 -2.33 -5.76 -2.97
CA GLY A 44 -1.48 -6.79 -2.36
C GLY A 44 -1.84 -7.14 -0.92
N LEU A 45 -2.54 -6.27 -0.19
CA LEU A 45 -2.97 -6.51 1.19
C LEU A 45 -4.29 -7.27 1.30
N LEU A 46 -5.13 -7.28 0.25
CA LEU A 46 -6.47 -7.89 0.30
C LEU A 46 -6.48 -9.33 0.87
N PRO A 47 -5.54 -10.22 0.52
CA PRO A 47 -5.50 -11.56 1.10
C PRO A 47 -5.21 -11.56 2.62
N LEU A 48 -4.45 -10.58 3.12
CA LEU A 48 -4.18 -10.44 4.55
C LEU A 48 -5.40 -9.84 5.27
N GLU A 49 -6.06 -8.86 4.69
CA GLU A 49 -7.30 -8.27 5.21
C GLU A 49 -8.40 -9.33 5.33
N ASP A 50 -8.58 -10.16 4.30
CA ASP A 50 -9.54 -11.27 4.32
C ASP A 50 -9.23 -12.28 5.43
N LYS A 51 -7.98 -12.73 5.56
CA LYS A 51 -7.56 -13.61 6.64
C LYS A 51 -7.75 -12.99 8.01
N ALA A 52 -7.45 -11.71 8.17
CA ALA A 52 -7.62 -11.00 9.43
C ALA A 52 -9.11 -10.92 9.82
N ALA A 53 -9.98 -10.58 8.86
CA ALA A 53 -11.42 -10.51 9.06
C ALA A 53 -12.03 -11.87 9.44
N ASN A 54 -11.49 -12.98 8.91
CA ASN A 54 -11.92 -14.34 9.21
C ASN A 54 -11.25 -14.94 10.47
N GLY A 55 -10.34 -14.22 11.13
CA GLY A 55 -9.60 -14.70 12.29
C GLY A 55 -8.52 -15.76 11.97
N GLU A 56 -8.14 -15.87 10.69
CA GLU A 56 -7.17 -16.83 10.15
C GLU A 56 -5.74 -16.27 10.08
N ALA A 57 -5.58 -14.97 10.35
CA ALA A 57 -4.26 -14.33 10.38
C ALA A 57 -3.47 -14.74 11.65
N GLY A 58 -2.13 -14.77 11.51
CA GLY A 58 -1.23 -15.13 12.61
C GLY A 58 -1.34 -14.15 13.79
N GLU A 59 -1.43 -12.86 13.50
CA GLU A 59 -1.55 -11.76 14.46
C GLU A 59 -2.92 -11.06 14.30
N ASN A 60 -3.21 -10.11 15.19
CA ASN A 60 -4.32 -9.17 15.00
C ASN A 60 -3.86 -8.01 14.10
N TYR A 61 -4.71 -7.58 13.17
CA TYR A 61 -4.39 -6.46 12.29
C TYR A 61 -5.46 -5.38 12.37
N GLU A 62 -5.01 -4.13 12.38
CA GLU A 62 -5.83 -2.94 12.23
C GLU A 62 -5.39 -2.20 10.96
N PHE A 63 -6.29 -2.05 9.98
CA PHE A 63 -5.99 -1.41 8.71
C PHE A 63 -6.56 0.00 8.66
N SER A 64 -5.76 0.94 8.18
CA SER A 64 -6.12 2.35 7.95
C SER A 64 -5.86 2.73 6.51
N MET A 65 -6.90 3.16 5.79
CA MET A 65 -6.84 3.55 4.39
C MET A 65 -6.87 5.05 4.24
N MET A 66 -5.82 5.63 3.63
CA MET A 66 -5.70 7.06 3.35
C MET A 66 -5.74 7.32 1.84
N THR A 67 -5.98 8.57 1.48
CA THR A 67 -6.01 8.99 0.07
C THR A 67 -4.66 9.50 -0.42
N ALA A 68 -3.86 10.07 0.48
CA ALA A 68 -2.58 10.68 0.17
C ALA A 68 -1.47 10.21 1.12
N ALA A 69 -0.24 10.17 0.61
CA ALA A 69 0.92 9.69 1.37
C ALA A 69 1.33 10.62 2.52
N ASP A 70 1.00 11.92 2.41
CA ASP A 70 1.26 12.92 3.45
C ASP A 70 0.39 12.73 4.70
N GLU A 71 -0.71 11.99 4.61
CA GLU A 71 -1.51 11.56 5.76
C GLU A 71 -0.82 10.43 6.54
N LEU A 72 -0.21 9.46 5.85
CA LEU A 72 0.48 8.33 6.48
C LEU A 72 1.82 8.72 7.13
N LEU A 73 2.53 9.67 6.53
CA LEU A 73 3.87 10.06 6.98
C LEU A 73 3.91 10.51 8.46
N PRO A 74 3.03 11.42 8.93
CA PRO A 74 3.01 11.82 10.35
C PRO A 74 2.59 10.68 11.29
N MET A 75 1.73 9.76 10.85
CA MET A 75 1.31 8.61 11.66
C MET A 75 2.49 7.66 11.91
N MET A 76 3.30 7.40 10.88
CA MET A 76 4.53 6.62 11.03
C MET A 76 5.56 7.29 11.95
N ILE A 77 5.77 8.61 11.79
CA ILE A 77 6.72 9.37 12.64
C ILE A 77 6.32 9.34 14.12
N LYS A 78 5.02 9.36 14.41
CA LYS A 78 4.48 9.30 15.78
C LYS A 78 4.41 7.88 16.35
N GLY A 79 4.67 6.84 15.54
CA GLY A 79 4.50 5.44 15.95
C GLY A 79 3.04 5.01 16.11
N GLU A 80 2.12 5.67 15.39
CA GLU A 80 0.71 5.32 15.34
C GLU A 80 0.45 4.13 14.39
N LEU A 81 1.40 3.82 13.50
CA LEU A 81 1.42 2.67 12.59
C LEU A 81 2.72 1.88 12.76
N ASP A 82 2.62 0.56 12.63
CA ASP A 82 3.75 -0.37 12.64
C ASP A 82 4.27 -0.63 11.23
N ILE A 83 3.38 -0.67 10.24
CA ILE A 83 3.67 -0.89 8.82
C ILE A 83 2.92 0.17 8.00
N ALA A 84 3.58 0.69 6.96
CA ALA A 84 2.92 1.56 5.99
C ALA A 84 3.31 1.22 4.55
N LEU A 85 2.33 1.22 3.65
CA LEU A 85 2.54 1.12 2.22
C LEU A 85 2.64 2.54 1.64
N LEU A 86 3.84 2.91 1.25
CA LEU A 86 4.19 4.27 0.82
C LEU A 86 4.88 4.27 -0.55
N PRO A 87 4.76 5.34 -1.34
CA PRO A 87 5.64 5.57 -2.47
C PRO A 87 7.12 5.54 -2.03
N SER A 88 7.99 4.95 -2.85
CA SER A 88 9.39 4.71 -2.50
C SER A 88 10.17 5.99 -2.12
N ASN A 89 9.88 7.11 -2.79
CA ASN A 89 10.46 8.41 -2.46
C ASN A 89 9.98 8.93 -1.09
N VAL A 90 8.70 8.70 -0.74
CA VAL A 90 8.16 9.06 0.58
C VAL A 90 8.76 8.20 1.69
N ALA A 91 9.01 6.91 1.41
CA ALA A 91 9.73 6.03 2.33
C ALA A 91 11.16 6.53 2.59
N SER A 92 11.85 7.07 1.57
CA SER A 92 13.17 7.71 1.74
C SER A 92 13.10 8.95 2.64
N ILE A 93 12.08 9.80 2.47
CA ILE A 93 11.84 10.95 3.34
C ILE A 93 11.57 10.51 4.78
N LEU A 94 10.75 9.47 4.96
CA LEU A 94 10.45 8.91 6.28
C LEU A 94 11.72 8.38 6.97
N TYR A 95 12.56 7.65 6.23
CA TYR A 95 13.85 7.16 6.73
C TYR A 95 14.73 8.31 7.26
N GLN A 96 14.84 9.39 6.50
CA GLN A 96 15.60 10.57 6.91
C GLN A 96 15.01 11.26 8.14
N LYS A 97 13.68 11.46 8.16
CA LYS A 97 12.97 12.14 9.26
C LYS A 97 13.01 11.34 10.56
N THR A 98 13.12 10.04 10.49
CA THR A 98 13.22 9.14 11.66
C THR A 98 14.66 8.78 12.03
N ASN A 99 15.68 9.37 11.35
CA ASN A 99 17.10 9.05 11.52
C ASN A 99 17.37 7.54 11.37
N GLY A 100 16.77 6.91 10.36
CA GLY A 100 16.91 5.47 10.11
C GLY A 100 16.01 4.59 10.97
N GLY A 101 14.98 5.15 11.60
CA GLY A 101 14.04 4.43 12.48
C GLY A 101 13.04 3.54 11.74
N VAL A 102 13.12 3.44 10.41
CA VAL A 102 12.25 2.58 9.60
C VAL A 102 13.07 1.69 8.68
N THR A 103 12.51 0.56 8.30
CA THR A 103 13.13 -0.40 7.37
C THR A 103 12.16 -0.71 6.23
N VAL A 104 12.64 -0.66 4.98
CA VAL A 104 11.87 -1.16 3.84
C VAL A 104 11.94 -2.69 3.85
N ILE A 105 10.79 -3.32 3.94
CA ILE A 105 10.67 -4.78 4.01
C ILE A 105 10.29 -5.42 2.68
N ASP A 106 9.64 -4.65 1.77
CA ASP A 106 9.22 -5.13 0.46
C ASP A 106 8.97 -3.97 -0.52
N ILE A 107 8.97 -4.29 -1.81
CA ILE A 107 8.44 -3.45 -2.90
C ILE A 107 7.32 -4.22 -3.55
N ASN A 108 6.10 -3.98 -3.10
CA ASN A 108 4.93 -4.77 -3.44
C ASN A 108 4.26 -4.40 -4.77
N THR A 109 4.62 -3.27 -5.39
CA THR A 109 3.92 -2.75 -6.56
C THR A 109 4.90 -2.12 -7.55
N LEU A 110 4.88 -2.59 -8.80
CA LEU A 110 5.72 -2.12 -9.89
C LEU A 110 4.86 -1.81 -11.13
N GLY A 111 5.17 -0.70 -11.84
CA GLY A 111 4.64 -0.41 -13.16
C GLY A 111 3.11 -0.29 -13.24
N VAL A 112 2.49 0.58 -12.43
CA VAL A 112 1.03 0.71 -12.32
C VAL A 112 0.44 1.96 -12.99
N LEU A 113 1.27 2.84 -13.55
CA LEU A 113 0.83 4.12 -14.11
C LEU A 113 0.58 4.01 -15.61
N TYR A 114 -0.49 4.64 -16.07
CA TYR A 114 -0.92 4.67 -17.47
C TYR A 114 -1.36 6.07 -17.84
N MET A 115 -0.93 6.52 -19.02
CA MET A 115 -1.51 7.70 -19.67
C MET A 115 -2.79 7.26 -20.39
N VAL A 116 -3.88 7.96 -20.16
CA VAL A 116 -5.21 7.64 -20.71
C VAL A 116 -5.80 8.89 -21.35
N SER A 117 -6.29 8.77 -22.57
CA SER A 117 -7.07 9.79 -23.28
C SER A 117 -7.92 9.12 -24.35
N GLY A 118 -9.08 9.67 -24.66
CA GLY A 118 -9.88 9.31 -25.83
C GLY A 118 -9.51 10.13 -27.08
N ASP A 119 -8.64 11.14 -26.96
CA ASP A 119 -8.12 11.90 -28.10
C ASP A 119 -7.20 11.02 -28.96
N SER A 120 -7.71 10.53 -30.08
CA SER A 120 -6.96 9.66 -31.00
C SER A 120 -5.78 10.34 -31.69
N SER A 121 -5.60 11.65 -31.53
CA SER A 121 -4.44 12.38 -32.02
C SER A 121 -3.21 12.20 -31.11
N ILE A 122 -3.40 11.71 -29.88
CA ILE A 122 -2.33 11.39 -28.93
C ILE A 122 -1.82 9.98 -29.24
N THR A 123 -0.69 9.87 -29.89
CA THR A 123 -0.08 8.59 -30.31
C THR A 123 1.32 8.39 -29.71
N GLY A 124 1.94 9.45 -29.22
CA GLY A 124 3.26 9.44 -28.62
C GLY A 124 3.41 10.47 -27.51
N VAL A 125 4.56 10.45 -26.85
CA VAL A 125 4.87 11.38 -25.75
C VAL A 125 4.96 12.82 -26.28
N GLU A 126 5.48 13.01 -27.48
CA GLU A 126 5.61 14.31 -28.14
C GLU A 126 4.27 15.03 -28.37
N ASP A 127 3.17 14.27 -28.50
CA ASP A 127 1.83 14.83 -28.71
C ASP A 127 1.26 15.48 -27.44
N LEU A 128 1.94 15.30 -26.31
CA LEU A 128 1.58 15.92 -25.03
C LEU A 128 2.00 17.40 -24.94
N ALA A 129 2.82 17.89 -25.86
CA ALA A 129 3.27 19.27 -25.89
C ALA A 129 2.08 20.24 -25.96
N GLY A 130 2.05 21.23 -25.07
CA GLY A 130 0.96 22.21 -24.94
C GLY A 130 -0.34 21.68 -24.37
N LYS A 131 -0.39 20.40 -23.97
CA LYS A 131 -1.60 19.76 -23.39
C LYS A 131 -1.65 19.91 -21.89
N THR A 132 -2.87 19.79 -21.36
CA THR A 132 -3.11 19.66 -19.91
C THR A 132 -3.18 18.19 -19.53
N ILE A 133 -2.37 17.79 -18.54
CA ILE A 133 -2.32 16.42 -18.01
C ILE A 133 -2.84 16.44 -16.57
N TYR A 134 -3.88 15.66 -16.33
CA TYR A 134 -4.48 15.50 -15.00
C TYR A 134 -3.88 14.29 -14.28
N LEU A 135 -3.41 14.50 -13.05
CA LEU A 135 -2.76 13.46 -12.26
C LEU A 135 -2.95 13.67 -10.77
N THR A 136 -2.46 12.76 -9.96
CA THR A 136 -2.45 12.87 -8.49
C THR A 136 -1.02 12.76 -7.97
N GLY A 137 -0.83 13.01 -6.68
CA GLY A 137 0.42 12.69 -5.99
C GLY A 137 1.58 13.61 -6.37
N LYS A 138 1.36 14.94 -6.36
CA LYS A 138 2.44 15.92 -6.51
C LYS A 138 3.59 15.64 -5.53
N GLY A 139 4.83 15.59 -6.03
CA GLY A 139 6.01 15.26 -5.23
C GLY A 139 6.10 13.77 -4.85
N THR A 140 5.34 12.89 -5.52
CA THR A 140 5.40 11.44 -5.32
C THR A 140 5.64 10.70 -6.64
N THR A 141 5.54 9.38 -6.64
CA THR A 141 5.89 8.53 -7.80
C THR A 141 5.24 8.96 -9.12
N PRO A 142 3.93 9.26 -9.22
CA PRO A 142 3.33 9.66 -10.49
C PRO A 142 3.98 10.91 -11.09
N ASP A 143 4.22 11.89 -10.25
CA ASP A 143 4.84 13.15 -10.63
C ASP A 143 6.26 12.94 -11.17
N TYR A 144 7.11 12.27 -10.39
CA TYR A 144 8.49 12.01 -10.81
C TYR A 144 8.59 11.13 -12.06
N VAL A 145 7.72 10.14 -12.21
CA VAL A 145 7.69 9.27 -13.39
C VAL A 145 7.31 10.07 -14.63
N LEU A 146 6.31 10.95 -14.55
CA LEU A 146 5.91 11.80 -15.67
C LEU A 146 7.05 12.73 -16.10
N HIS A 147 7.67 13.44 -15.16
CA HIS A 147 8.82 14.29 -15.43
C HIS A 147 9.97 13.51 -16.07
N TYR A 148 10.26 12.31 -15.59
CA TYR A 148 11.31 11.45 -16.14
C TYR A 148 11.01 11.04 -17.59
N ILE A 149 9.77 10.62 -17.88
CA ILE A 149 9.36 10.20 -19.23
C ILE A 149 9.41 11.38 -20.19
N LEU A 150 8.85 12.53 -19.82
CA LEU A 150 8.87 13.73 -20.66
C LEU A 150 10.30 14.18 -20.94
N SER A 151 11.15 14.27 -19.91
CA SER A 151 12.55 14.64 -20.06
C SER A 151 13.34 13.66 -20.95
N GLY A 152 13.08 12.37 -20.85
CA GLY A 152 13.68 11.33 -21.71
C GLY A 152 13.28 11.46 -23.17
N ASN A 153 12.18 12.16 -23.47
CA ASN A 153 11.71 12.48 -24.82
C ASN A 153 11.99 13.95 -25.23
N GLY A 154 12.87 14.62 -24.48
CA GLY A 154 13.29 15.98 -24.82
C GLY A 154 12.29 17.08 -24.48
N MET A 155 11.32 16.79 -23.62
CA MET A 155 10.30 17.72 -23.14
C MET A 155 10.54 18.08 -21.67
N ASP A 156 10.16 19.27 -21.29
CA ASP A 156 10.14 19.73 -19.90
C ASP A 156 8.69 19.79 -19.41
N ALA A 157 8.40 19.04 -18.33
CA ALA A 157 7.04 18.89 -17.82
C ALA A 157 6.42 20.22 -17.37
N ASP A 158 7.23 21.14 -16.85
CA ASP A 158 6.76 22.41 -16.28
C ASP A 158 6.59 23.52 -17.34
N SER A 159 7.28 23.41 -18.49
CA SER A 159 7.22 24.42 -19.57
C SER A 159 6.44 23.94 -20.80
N ASP A 160 6.51 22.64 -21.12
CA ASP A 160 5.91 22.10 -22.36
C ASP A 160 4.51 21.51 -22.13
N CYS A 161 4.11 21.27 -20.87
CA CYS A 161 2.78 20.78 -20.49
C CYS A 161 2.17 21.67 -19.40
N THR A 162 0.85 21.50 -19.18
CA THR A 162 0.18 22.01 -18.00
C THR A 162 -0.17 20.83 -17.10
N LEU A 163 0.42 20.77 -15.88
CA LEU A 163 0.14 19.70 -14.93
C LEU A 163 -0.91 20.12 -13.92
N GLU A 164 -2.06 19.45 -13.93
CA GLU A 164 -3.14 19.66 -12.96
C GLU A 164 -3.24 18.50 -11.98
N TYR A 165 -2.91 18.76 -10.71
CA TYR A 165 -2.95 17.77 -9.65
C TYR A 165 -4.32 17.76 -8.97
N LYS A 166 -4.95 16.57 -8.93
CA LYS A 166 -6.18 16.30 -8.19
C LYS A 166 -5.88 15.62 -6.86
N SER A 167 -6.81 15.68 -5.92
CA SER A 167 -6.63 15.11 -4.59
C SER A 167 -6.67 13.57 -4.63
N GLU A 168 -7.54 13.01 -5.47
CA GLU A 168 -7.74 11.56 -5.58
C GLU A 168 -7.77 11.11 -7.05
N ALA A 169 -7.35 9.85 -7.29
CA ALA A 169 -7.40 9.25 -8.63
C ALA A 169 -8.83 9.08 -9.17
N THR A 170 -9.82 8.96 -8.29
CA THR A 170 -11.25 8.97 -8.62
C THR A 170 -11.70 10.26 -9.28
N GLU A 171 -11.14 11.42 -8.88
CA GLU A 171 -11.46 12.71 -9.51
C GLU A 171 -10.94 12.77 -10.94
N VAL A 172 -9.71 12.25 -11.18
CA VAL A 172 -9.15 12.18 -12.53
C VAL A 172 -9.98 11.23 -13.40
N ALA A 173 -10.36 10.07 -12.89
CA ALA A 173 -11.20 9.10 -13.62
C ALA A 173 -12.59 9.69 -13.98
N ALA A 174 -13.21 10.41 -13.05
CA ALA A 174 -14.49 11.09 -13.29
C ALA A 174 -14.36 12.20 -14.35
N LEU A 175 -13.26 12.98 -14.30
CA LEU A 175 -12.98 14.02 -15.29
C LEU A 175 -12.83 13.43 -16.71
N LEU A 176 -12.15 12.30 -16.86
CA LEU A 176 -12.03 11.60 -18.13
C LEU A 176 -13.37 11.06 -18.62
N ALA A 177 -14.27 10.63 -17.72
CA ALA A 177 -15.61 10.20 -18.07
C ALA A 177 -16.48 11.37 -18.59
N GLU A 178 -16.32 12.57 -18.00
CA GLU A 178 -17.04 13.79 -18.43
C GLU A 178 -16.43 14.40 -19.69
N ASN A 179 -15.13 14.31 -19.88
CA ASN A 179 -14.38 14.82 -21.01
C ASN A 179 -13.39 13.75 -21.54
N PRO A 180 -13.86 12.90 -22.48
CA PRO A 180 -13.04 11.80 -23.00
C PRO A 180 -11.72 12.24 -23.65
N ASP A 181 -11.66 13.45 -24.22
CA ASP A 181 -10.45 13.99 -24.86
C ASP A 181 -9.43 14.52 -23.85
N ALA A 182 -9.77 14.60 -22.56
CA ALA A 182 -8.81 14.96 -21.53
C ALA A 182 -7.74 13.88 -21.37
N ILE A 183 -6.56 14.30 -20.90
CA ILE A 183 -5.42 13.41 -20.70
C ILE A 183 -5.22 13.19 -19.21
N GLY A 184 -5.26 11.94 -18.77
CA GLY A 184 -5.05 11.58 -17.36
C GLY A 184 -3.89 10.62 -17.18
N LEU A 185 -3.08 10.82 -16.13
CA LEU A 185 -2.11 9.84 -15.64
C LEU A 185 -2.70 9.14 -14.42
N LEU A 186 -3.06 7.88 -14.57
CA LEU A 186 -3.80 7.10 -13.57
C LEU A 186 -3.11 5.80 -13.20
N PRO A 187 -3.19 5.37 -11.94
CA PRO A 187 -2.83 4.01 -11.55
C PRO A 187 -4.00 3.03 -11.77
N GLN A 188 -3.71 1.74 -11.77
CA GLN A 188 -4.74 0.72 -11.58
C GLN A 188 -5.31 0.78 -10.15
N PRO A 189 -6.61 0.50 -9.94
CA PRO A 189 -7.63 0.06 -10.91
C PRO A 189 -8.38 1.22 -11.62
N PHE A 190 -7.99 2.46 -11.39
CA PHE A 190 -8.71 3.66 -11.88
C PHE A 190 -8.65 3.78 -13.41
N VAL A 191 -7.57 3.29 -14.05
CA VAL A 191 -7.49 3.17 -15.52
C VAL A 191 -8.62 2.30 -16.05
N THR A 192 -8.77 1.10 -15.50
CA THR A 192 -9.85 0.18 -15.90
C THR A 192 -11.22 0.79 -15.69
N ALA A 193 -11.42 1.51 -14.58
CA ALA A 193 -12.68 2.18 -14.30
C ALA A 193 -12.97 3.31 -15.30
N ALA A 194 -11.96 4.14 -15.65
CA ALA A 194 -12.09 5.21 -16.62
C ALA A 194 -12.40 4.67 -18.03
N CYS A 195 -11.67 3.65 -18.48
CA CYS A 195 -11.91 3.01 -19.78
C CYS A 195 -13.31 2.36 -19.86
N ALA A 196 -13.76 1.70 -18.81
CA ALA A 196 -15.09 1.07 -18.77
C ALA A 196 -16.27 2.07 -18.82
N GLN A 197 -16.04 3.33 -18.40
CA GLN A 197 -17.06 4.37 -18.43
C GLN A 197 -17.17 5.06 -19.81
N ASN A 198 -16.13 4.97 -20.64
CA ASN A 198 -16.05 5.67 -21.91
C ASN A 198 -16.31 4.78 -23.13
N ASP A 199 -16.66 3.48 -22.96
CA ASP A 199 -16.87 2.52 -24.06
C ASP A 199 -15.70 2.53 -25.08
N ALA A 200 -14.50 2.85 -24.64
CA ALA A 200 -13.32 3.06 -25.46
C ALA A 200 -12.35 1.89 -25.36
#